data_6fbdec004f481894308e92d9cbf9fde3
#
_entry.id   6fbdec004f481894308e92d9cbf9fde3
#
_cell.length_a   1.000
_cell.length_b   1.000
_cell.length_c   1.000
_cell.angle_alpha   90.00
_cell.angle_beta   90.00
_cell.angle_gamma   90.00
#
_symmetry.space_group_name_H-M   'P 1'
#
loop_
_entity.id
_entity.type
_entity.pdbx_description
1 polymer ?
#
loop_
_entity_poly.entity_id
_entity_poly.type
_entity_poly.pdbx_seq_one_letter_code
_entity_poly.pdbx_strand_id
1 'polypeptide(L)'
;MPNAKVLESKKAVVEALAGKIKEATSIIFVDYKGINVAQDTAQRQQFREAGVEYTVVKNTLTRFAAKENGYDFDEVLNGTTAMASTTGDPIAPARIVCEFAKKNKNILSIKGGLVEGSVLTADQLNSFGELPSKDALVAQVLGTFLAPISSLAFVLDQIRIQKDGGAPAAAE
;
A
#
# COMPACT_ATOMS: atom_id res chain seq x y z
N MET A 1 -22.25 -32.63 14.40
CA MET A 1 -21.92 -31.50 15.28
C MET A 1 -20.46 -31.12 15.05
N PRO A 2 -20.09 -29.85 14.96
CA PRO A 2 -18.68 -29.50 14.79
C PRO A 2 -17.91 -29.91 16.04
N ASN A 3 -16.71 -30.45 15.85
CA ASN A 3 -15.85 -30.91 16.93
C ASN A 3 -15.41 -29.69 17.77
N ALA A 4 -15.65 -29.72 19.09
CA ALA A 4 -15.37 -28.60 19.99
C ALA A 4 -13.91 -28.09 19.86
N LYS A 5 -12.93 -29.00 19.74
CA LYS A 5 -11.52 -28.65 19.53
C LYS A 5 -11.25 -27.86 18.26
N VAL A 6 -11.98 -28.18 17.16
CA VAL A 6 -11.85 -27.45 15.88
C VAL A 6 -12.50 -26.08 15.97
N LEU A 7 -13.52 -25.91 16.78
CA LEU A 7 -14.18 -24.64 16.98
C LEU A 7 -13.31 -23.69 17.83
N GLU A 8 -12.68 -24.23 18.87
CA GLU A 8 -11.71 -23.47 19.68
C GLU A 8 -10.50 -23.02 18.87
N SER A 9 -9.92 -23.88 18.06
CA SER A 9 -8.80 -23.50 17.18
C SER A 9 -9.18 -22.40 16.17
N LYS A 10 -10.40 -22.40 15.64
CA LYS A 10 -10.90 -21.35 14.75
C LYS A 10 -11.13 -20.02 15.50
N LYS A 11 -11.64 -20.07 16.73
CA LYS A 11 -11.80 -18.88 17.55
C LYS A 11 -10.43 -18.23 17.86
N ALA A 12 -9.44 -19.03 18.26
CA ALA A 12 -8.10 -18.53 18.49
C ALA A 12 -7.48 -17.85 17.23
N VAL A 13 -7.75 -18.40 16.03
CA VAL A 13 -7.31 -17.77 14.78
C VAL A 13 -8.04 -16.44 14.53
N VAL A 14 -9.36 -16.37 14.82
CA VAL A 14 -10.13 -15.12 14.67
C VAL A 14 -9.62 -14.06 15.62
N GLU A 15 -9.38 -14.40 16.90
CA GLU A 15 -8.82 -13.49 17.89
C GLU A 15 -7.43 -12.96 17.49
N ALA A 16 -6.55 -13.85 16.99
CA ALA A 16 -5.23 -13.47 16.49
C ALA A 16 -5.34 -12.53 15.29
N LEU A 17 -6.29 -12.77 14.36
CA LEU A 17 -6.55 -11.90 13.21
C LEU A 17 -7.16 -10.57 13.65
N ALA A 18 -8.08 -10.57 14.59
CA ALA A 18 -8.67 -9.34 15.13
C ALA A 18 -7.61 -8.46 15.81
N GLY A 19 -6.68 -9.06 16.55
CA GLY A 19 -5.51 -8.37 17.09
C GLY A 19 -4.65 -7.74 16.00
N LYS A 20 -4.28 -8.51 14.97
CA LYS A 20 -3.50 -8.01 13.82
C LYS A 20 -4.21 -6.87 13.09
N ILE A 21 -5.53 -6.96 12.89
CA ILE A 21 -6.31 -5.89 12.25
C ILE A 21 -6.30 -4.61 13.10
N LYS A 22 -6.30 -4.73 14.41
CA LYS A 22 -6.28 -3.60 15.33
C LYS A 22 -4.90 -2.92 15.41
N GLU A 23 -3.83 -3.71 15.36
CA GLU A 23 -2.46 -3.21 15.47
C GLU A 23 -1.90 -2.68 14.14
N ALA A 24 -2.40 -3.18 13.01
CA ALA A 24 -1.93 -2.80 11.70
C ALA A 24 -2.32 -1.37 11.32
N THR A 25 -1.36 -0.59 10.84
CA THR A 25 -1.60 0.76 10.29
C THR A 25 -2.32 0.69 8.96
N SER A 26 -1.97 -0.30 8.13
CA SER A 26 -2.72 -0.58 6.90
C SER A 26 -2.85 -2.08 6.62
N ILE A 27 -3.96 -2.45 6.00
CA ILE A 27 -4.29 -3.81 5.57
C ILE A 27 -4.83 -3.74 4.17
N ILE A 28 -4.25 -4.51 3.26
CA ILE A 28 -4.70 -4.57 1.87
C ILE A 28 -5.06 -6.00 1.52
N PHE A 29 -6.23 -6.16 0.92
CA PHE A 29 -6.71 -7.43 0.38
C PHE A 29 -6.38 -7.52 -1.11
N VAL A 30 -5.66 -8.58 -1.46
CA VAL A 30 -5.13 -8.79 -2.81
C VAL A 30 -5.68 -10.09 -3.37
N ASP A 31 -6.07 -10.08 -4.64
CA ASP A 31 -6.35 -11.30 -5.39
C ASP A 31 -5.06 -11.85 -5.99
N TYR A 32 -4.75 -13.11 -5.70
CA TYR A 32 -3.55 -13.79 -6.21
C TYR A 32 -3.86 -14.86 -7.27
N LYS A 33 -5.03 -14.77 -7.90
CA LYS A 33 -5.46 -15.75 -8.88
C LYS A 33 -4.54 -15.76 -10.11
N GLY A 34 -3.96 -16.94 -10.40
CA GLY A 34 -3.11 -17.13 -11.58
C GLY A 34 -1.62 -16.83 -11.39
N ILE A 35 -1.18 -16.60 -10.15
CA ILE A 35 0.25 -16.42 -9.85
C ILE A 35 1.02 -17.73 -9.95
N ASN A 36 2.25 -17.68 -10.47
CA ASN A 36 3.17 -18.81 -10.50
C ASN A 36 3.98 -18.86 -9.19
N VAL A 37 4.46 -20.04 -8.78
CA VAL A 37 5.26 -20.26 -7.56
C VAL A 37 6.50 -19.36 -7.51
N ALA A 38 7.21 -19.21 -8.63
CA ALA A 38 8.37 -18.32 -8.70
C ALA A 38 8.00 -16.84 -8.43
N GLN A 39 6.86 -16.41 -8.97
CA GLN A 39 6.34 -15.06 -8.78
C GLN A 39 5.88 -14.82 -7.34
N ASP A 40 5.17 -15.79 -6.74
CA ASP A 40 4.73 -15.72 -5.33
C ASP A 40 5.94 -15.64 -4.38
N THR A 41 6.99 -16.41 -4.65
CA THR A 41 8.22 -16.39 -3.85
C THR A 41 8.92 -15.02 -3.94
N ALA A 42 9.04 -14.46 -5.14
CA ALA A 42 9.63 -13.13 -5.35
C ALA A 42 8.81 -12.03 -4.67
N GLN A 43 7.47 -12.11 -4.77
CA GLN A 43 6.56 -11.17 -4.12
C GLN A 43 6.68 -11.22 -2.59
N ARG A 44 6.68 -12.43 -2.01
CA ARG A 44 6.85 -12.61 -0.57
C ARG A 44 8.19 -12.08 -0.06
N GLN A 45 9.25 -12.19 -0.87
CA GLN A 45 10.53 -11.60 -0.55
C GLN A 45 10.45 -10.07 -0.48
N GLN A 46 9.85 -9.42 -1.48
CA GLN A 46 9.67 -7.97 -1.51
C GLN A 46 8.83 -7.48 -0.31
N PHE A 47 7.77 -8.20 0.05
CA PHE A 47 6.99 -7.86 1.24
C PHE A 47 7.81 -7.96 2.53
N ARG A 48 8.64 -8.98 2.69
CA ARG A 48 9.52 -9.12 3.87
C ARG A 48 10.55 -8.01 3.95
N GLU A 49 11.16 -7.63 2.83
CA GLU A 49 12.13 -6.53 2.74
C GLU A 49 11.50 -5.18 3.13
N ALA A 50 10.23 -4.98 2.82
CA ALA A 50 9.47 -3.79 3.18
C ALA A 50 8.80 -3.86 4.57
N GLY A 51 8.99 -4.94 5.34
CA GLY A 51 8.38 -5.11 6.65
C GLY A 51 6.85 -5.33 6.60
N VAL A 52 6.33 -5.84 5.48
CA VAL A 52 4.92 -6.16 5.29
C VAL A 52 4.68 -7.64 5.54
N GLU A 53 3.76 -7.97 6.41
CA GLU A 53 3.32 -9.34 6.63
C GLU A 53 2.31 -9.76 5.57
N TYR A 54 2.64 -10.74 4.74
CA TYR A 54 1.75 -11.28 3.72
C TYR A 54 1.24 -12.67 4.11
N THR A 55 -0.06 -12.79 4.35
CA THR A 55 -0.68 -14.02 4.82
C THR A 55 -1.93 -14.35 4.01
N VAL A 56 -2.05 -15.62 3.59
CA VAL A 56 -3.28 -16.13 2.96
C VAL A 56 -4.21 -16.65 4.05
N VAL A 57 -5.36 -16.03 4.18
CA VAL A 57 -6.33 -16.33 5.24
C VAL A 57 -7.68 -16.69 4.63
N LYS A 58 -8.44 -17.51 5.33
CA LYS A 58 -9.79 -17.90 4.90
C LYS A 58 -10.76 -16.72 5.06
N ASN A 59 -11.44 -16.32 3.97
CA ASN A 59 -12.34 -15.18 3.93
C ASN A 59 -13.38 -15.15 5.06
N THR A 60 -13.94 -16.31 5.40
CA THR A 60 -14.93 -16.40 6.48
C THR A 60 -14.36 -16.01 7.85
N LEU A 61 -13.10 -16.38 8.16
CA LEU A 61 -12.46 -16.03 9.42
C LEU A 61 -12.09 -14.55 9.45
N THR A 62 -11.63 -14.02 8.31
CA THR A 62 -11.33 -12.59 8.16
C THR A 62 -12.58 -11.73 8.30
N ARG A 63 -13.73 -12.17 7.77
CA ARG A 63 -15.02 -11.46 7.98
C ARG A 63 -15.41 -11.38 9.44
N PHE A 64 -15.26 -12.47 10.21
CA PHE A 64 -15.56 -12.44 11.64
C PHE A 64 -14.61 -11.49 12.39
N ALA A 65 -13.32 -11.58 12.14
CA ALA A 65 -12.33 -10.71 12.76
C ALA A 65 -12.53 -9.22 12.40
N ALA A 66 -12.93 -8.91 11.17
CA ALA A 66 -13.24 -7.55 10.75
C ALA A 66 -14.50 -6.99 11.42
N LYS A 67 -15.56 -7.79 11.53
CA LYS A 67 -16.80 -7.41 12.22
C LYS A 67 -16.60 -7.15 13.71
N GLU A 68 -15.73 -7.91 14.37
CA GLU A 68 -15.33 -7.64 15.77
C GLU A 68 -14.67 -6.27 15.95
N ASN A 69 -13.96 -5.79 14.92
CA ASN A 69 -13.35 -4.46 14.92
C ASN A 69 -14.24 -3.35 14.29
N GLY A 70 -15.48 -3.68 13.91
CA GLY A 70 -16.45 -2.72 13.37
C GLY A 70 -16.26 -2.38 11.88
N TYR A 71 -15.44 -3.15 11.15
CA TYR A 71 -15.22 -2.95 9.72
C TYR A 71 -16.04 -3.96 8.89
N ASP A 72 -16.63 -3.48 7.80
CA ASP A 72 -17.37 -4.32 6.85
C ASP A 72 -16.57 -4.47 5.54
N PHE A 73 -16.17 -5.73 5.25
CA PHE A 73 -15.47 -6.12 4.04
C PHE A 73 -16.22 -7.21 3.27
N ASP A 74 -17.54 -7.33 3.45
CA ASP A 74 -18.31 -8.44 2.85
C ASP A 74 -18.22 -8.44 1.32
N GLU A 75 -18.13 -7.27 0.68
CA GLU A 75 -17.98 -7.14 -0.77
C GLU A 75 -16.56 -7.48 -1.25
N VAL A 76 -15.53 -7.16 -0.46
CA VAL A 76 -14.12 -7.32 -0.80
C VAL A 76 -13.65 -8.77 -0.65
N LEU A 77 -14.16 -9.47 0.38
CA LEU A 77 -13.72 -10.81 0.76
C LEU A 77 -14.44 -11.92 -0.04
N ASN A 78 -14.43 -11.82 -1.38
CA ASN A 78 -15.00 -12.83 -2.28
C ASN A 78 -13.89 -13.46 -3.14
N GLY A 79 -13.90 -14.79 -3.31
CA GLY A 79 -12.91 -15.54 -4.10
C GLY A 79 -11.56 -15.70 -3.41
N THR A 80 -10.48 -15.75 -4.20
CA THR A 80 -9.09 -15.84 -3.68
C THR A 80 -8.67 -14.54 -3.04
N THR A 81 -8.22 -14.57 -1.80
CA THR A 81 -7.85 -13.36 -1.07
C THR A 81 -6.63 -13.61 -0.19
N ALA A 82 -5.62 -12.78 -0.33
CA ALA A 82 -4.49 -12.69 0.58
C ALA A 82 -4.55 -11.34 1.29
N MET A 83 -4.05 -11.31 2.51
CA MET A 83 -3.97 -10.13 3.36
C MET A 83 -2.52 -9.70 3.48
N ALA A 84 -2.23 -8.46 3.10
CA ALA A 84 -0.96 -7.79 3.34
C ALA A 84 -1.18 -6.74 4.44
N SER A 85 -0.52 -6.90 5.58
CA SER A 85 -0.63 -6.00 6.73
C SER A 85 0.72 -5.39 7.08
N THR A 86 0.70 -4.11 7.49
CA THR A 86 1.90 -3.41 7.97
C THR A 86 1.57 -2.54 9.17
N THR A 87 2.57 -2.40 10.04
CA THR A 87 2.56 -1.47 11.17
C THR A 87 3.42 -0.23 10.91
N GLY A 88 4.19 -0.23 9.83
CA GLY A 88 5.09 0.85 9.43
C GLY A 88 4.47 1.81 8.40
N ASP A 89 5.06 1.86 7.21
CA ASP A 89 4.59 2.72 6.12
C ASP A 89 3.24 2.23 5.57
N PRO A 90 2.15 3.01 5.70
CA PRO A 90 0.81 2.60 5.28
C PRO A 90 0.68 2.42 3.76
N ILE A 91 1.56 3.04 2.97
CA ILE A 91 1.52 3.01 1.50
C ILE A 91 2.34 1.83 0.94
N ALA A 92 3.31 1.31 1.70
CA ALA A 92 4.22 0.27 1.24
C ALA A 92 3.53 -0.96 0.63
N PRO A 93 2.50 -1.58 1.26
CA PRO A 93 1.86 -2.75 0.67
C PRO A 93 1.13 -2.46 -0.64
N ALA A 94 0.47 -1.28 -0.78
CA ALA A 94 -0.18 -0.87 -2.02
C ALA A 94 0.84 -0.70 -3.16
N ARG A 95 1.95 -0.02 -2.88
CA ARG A 95 3.02 0.23 -3.87
C ARG A 95 3.61 -1.08 -4.38
N ILE A 96 3.97 -2.01 -3.49
CA ILE A 96 4.55 -3.31 -3.87
C ILE A 96 3.58 -4.09 -4.77
N VAL A 97 2.28 -4.13 -4.42
CA VAL A 97 1.27 -4.82 -5.23
C VAL A 97 1.14 -4.17 -6.61
N CYS A 98 1.07 -2.84 -6.68
CA CYS A 98 0.97 -2.12 -7.95
C CYS A 98 2.22 -2.29 -8.82
N GLU A 99 3.42 -2.22 -8.25
CA GLU A 99 4.66 -2.46 -8.99
C GLU A 99 4.74 -3.90 -9.53
N PHE A 100 4.34 -4.86 -8.70
CA PHE A 100 4.32 -6.26 -9.10
C PHE A 100 3.26 -6.53 -10.17
N ALA A 101 2.07 -5.93 -10.06
CA ALA A 101 1.02 -6.00 -11.08
C ALA A 101 1.48 -5.43 -12.43
N LYS A 102 2.15 -4.27 -12.42
CA LYS A 102 2.73 -3.66 -13.63
C LYS A 102 3.78 -4.57 -14.29
N LYS A 103 4.62 -5.26 -13.51
CA LYS A 103 5.65 -6.19 -14.02
C LYS A 103 5.08 -7.50 -14.57
N ASN A 104 3.97 -7.99 -14.02
CA ASN A 104 3.43 -9.32 -14.29
C ASN A 104 2.03 -9.29 -14.96
N LYS A 105 1.78 -8.37 -15.88
CA LYS A 105 0.53 -8.29 -16.68
C LYS A 105 -0.75 -8.30 -15.84
N ASN A 106 -0.76 -7.58 -14.74
CA ASN A 106 -1.92 -7.46 -13.84
C ASN A 106 -2.47 -8.80 -13.29
N ILE A 107 -1.58 -9.75 -13.02
CA ILE A 107 -1.95 -11.03 -12.38
C ILE A 107 -2.45 -10.81 -10.95
N LEU A 108 -1.89 -9.81 -10.25
CA LEU A 108 -2.35 -9.35 -8.94
C LEU A 108 -3.29 -8.17 -9.09
N SER A 109 -4.42 -8.23 -8.39
CA SER A 109 -5.35 -7.12 -8.31
C SER A 109 -5.66 -6.78 -6.85
N ILE A 110 -5.73 -5.49 -6.55
CA ILE A 110 -6.18 -5.01 -5.24
C ILE A 110 -7.71 -5.07 -5.23
N LYS A 111 -8.28 -5.66 -4.18
CA LYS A 111 -9.73 -5.71 -3.98
C LYS A 111 -10.24 -4.59 -3.10
N GLY A 112 -9.46 -4.18 -2.14
CA GLY A 112 -9.81 -3.17 -1.15
C GLY A 112 -8.91 -3.30 0.07
N GLY A 113 -9.13 -2.46 1.06
CA GLY A 113 -8.35 -2.52 2.30
C GLY A 113 -8.74 -1.48 3.32
N LEU A 114 -7.96 -1.46 4.38
CA LEU A 114 -8.04 -0.51 5.47
C LEU A 114 -6.73 0.27 5.54
N VAL A 115 -6.80 1.57 5.56
CA VAL A 115 -5.65 2.44 5.76
C VAL A 115 -5.99 3.48 6.83
N GLU A 116 -5.24 3.50 7.90
CA GLU A 116 -5.44 4.42 9.05
C GLU A 116 -6.90 4.46 9.56
N GLY A 117 -7.55 3.29 9.64
CA GLY A 117 -8.93 3.17 10.11
C GLY A 117 -10.02 3.49 9.07
N SER A 118 -9.66 3.88 7.86
CA SER A 118 -10.59 4.16 6.76
C SER A 118 -10.64 2.98 5.78
N VAL A 119 -11.83 2.51 5.45
CA VAL A 119 -12.04 1.47 4.43
C VAL A 119 -11.95 2.13 3.06
N LEU A 120 -11.05 1.63 2.22
CA LEU A 120 -10.78 2.15 0.89
C LEU A 120 -11.13 1.12 -0.19
N THR A 121 -11.64 1.63 -1.31
CA THR A 121 -11.95 0.82 -2.50
C THR A 121 -10.69 0.48 -3.30
N ALA A 122 -10.81 -0.47 -4.23
CA ALA A 122 -9.70 -0.89 -5.10
C ALA A 122 -9.11 0.28 -5.90
N ASP A 123 -9.94 1.18 -6.44
CA ASP A 123 -9.48 2.31 -7.26
C ASP A 123 -8.69 3.33 -6.43
N GLN A 124 -9.15 3.61 -5.21
CA GLN A 124 -8.42 4.48 -4.28
C GLN A 124 -7.07 3.89 -3.90
N LEU A 125 -7.01 2.60 -3.58
CA LEU A 125 -5.76 1.91 -3.24
C LEU A 125 -4.79 1.81 -4.42
N ASN A 126 -5.28 1.68 -5.65
CA ASN A 126 -4.44 1.75 -6.83
C ASN A 126 -3.79 3.14 -6.97
N SER A 127 -4.55 4.21 -6.72
CA SER A 127 -4.01 5.57 -6.69
C SER A 127 -2.95 5.75 -5.60
N PHE A 128 -3.15 5.15 -4.41
CA PHE A 128 -2.13 5.12 -3.35
C PHE A 128 -0.86 4.35 -3.77
N GLY A 129 -1.02 3.27 -4.53
CA GLY A 129 0.12 2.48 -5.03
C GLY A 129 0.99 3.22 -6.06
N GLU A 130 0.50 4.30 -6.66
CA GLU A 130 1.26 5.16 -7.56
C GLU A 130 2.03 6.27 -6.82
N LEU A 131 1.72 6.49 -5.55
CA LEU A 131 2.40 7.50 -4.74
C LEU A 131 3.81 7.06 -4.37
N PRO A 132 4.77 7.99 -4.31
CA PRO A 132 6.10 7.73 -3.77
C PRO A 132 6.04 7.48 -2.25
N SER A 133 7.17 7.12 -1.64
CA SER A 133 7.25 6.90 -0.20
C SER A 133 6.84 8.14 0.61
N LYS A 134 6.43 7.94 1.85
CA LYS A 134 6.04 9.03 2.77
C LYS A 134 7.10 10.13 2.85
N ASP A 135 8.37 9.76 2.95
CA ASP A 135 9.48 10.71 3.01
C ASP A 135 9.64 11.52 1.72
N ALA A 136 9.44 10.86 0.57
CA ALA A 136 9.48 11.52 -0.74
C ALA A 136 8.29 12.49 -0.92
N LEU A 137 7.10 12.15 -0.41
CA LEU A 137 5.94 13.06 -0.40
C LEU A 137 6.21 14.29 0.46
N VAL A 138 6.79 14.12 1.65
CA VAL A 138 7.18 15.24 2.52
C VAL A 138 8.22 16.11 1.83
N ALA A 139 9.23 15.50 1.21
CA ALA A 139 10.25 16.23 0.44
C ALA A 139 9.64 17.02 -0.72
N GLN A 140 8.66 16.44 -1.43
CA GLN A 140 7.96 17.12 -2.52
C GLN A 140 7.17 18.33 -2.02
N VAL A 141 6.45 18.20 -0.89
CA VAL A 141 5.73 19.33 -0.28
C VAL A 141 6.69 20.44 0.13
N LEU A 142 7.80 20.10 0.79
CA LEU A 142 8.82 21.08 1.15
C LEU A 142 9.43 21.75 -0.08
N GLY A 143 9.67 20.99 -1.15
CA GLY A 143 10.14 21.52 -2.43
C GLY A 143 9.18 22.52 -3.06
N THR A 144 7.87 22.25 -3.01
CA THR A 144 6.86 23.18 -3.54
C THR A 144 6.79 24.49 -2.76
N PHE A 145 7.07 24.51 -1.45
CA PHE A 145 7.19 25.74 -0.67
C PHE A 145 8.45 26.54 -1.00
N LEU A 146 9.54 25.85 -1.34
CA LEU A 146 10.80 26.52 -1.73
C LEU A 146 10.81 26.97 -3.19
N ALA A 147 9.99 26.36 -4.06
CA ALA A 147 9.95 26.65 -5.48
C ALA A 147 9.76 28.14 -5.84
N PRO A 148 8.85 28.92 -5.22
CA PRO A 148 8.70 30.34 -5.52
C PRO A 148 9.95 31.17 -5.22
N ILE A 149 10.66 30.82 -4.14
CA ILE A 149 11.89 31.52 -3.74
C ILE A 149 13.02 31.18 -4.72
N SER A 150 13.18 29.92 -5.04
CA SER A 150 14.19 29.44 -6.00
C SER A 150 13.95 29.99 -7.40
N SER A 151 12.69 30.04 -7.85
CA SER A 151 12.34 30.60 -9.17
C SER A 151 12.63 32.09 -9.25
N LEU A 152 12.36 32.86 -8.18
CA LEU A 152 12.70 34.27 -8.10
C LEU A 152 14.22 34.48 -8.20
N ALA A 153 14.99 33.73 -7.42
CA ALA A 153 16.44 33.77 -7.45
C ALA A 153 16.99 33.44 -8.85
N PHE A 154 16.43 32.40 -9.48
CA PHE A 154 16.81 32.02 -10.86
C PHE A 154 16.52 33.15 -11.86
N VAL A 155 15.34 33.77 -11.81
CA VAL A 155 14.98 34.88 -12.72
C VAL A 155 15.91 36.08 -12.51
N LEU A 156 16.25 36.40 -11.27
CA LEU A 156 17.19 37.50 -10.98
C LEU A 156 18.58 37.21 -11.53
N ASP A 157 19.06 35.99 -11.41
CA ASP A 157 20.34 35.58 -11.94
C ASP A 157 20.33 35.57 -13.49
N GLN A 158 19.25 35.13 -14.13
CA GLN A 158 19.06 35.24 -15.59
C GLN A 158 19.09 36.71 -16.07
N ILE A 159 18.44 37.63 -15.37
CA ILE A 159 18.47 39.06 -15.69
C ILE A 159 19.89 39.62 -15.58
N ARG A 160 20.65 39.17 -14.57
CA ARG A 160 22.05 39.56 -14.39
C ARG A 160 22.90 39.07 -15.58
N ILE A 161 22.78 37.78 -15.94
CA ILE A 161 23.53 37.20 -17.07
C ILE A 161 23.20 37.92 -18.39
N GLN A 162 21.92 38.25 -18.63
CA GLN A 162 21.51 38.99 -19.81
C GLN A 162 22.11 40.39 -19.84
N LYS A 163 22.23 41.08 -18.70
CA LYS A 163 22.86 42.39 -18.60
C LYS A 163 24.37 42.37 -18.80
N ASP A 164 25.02 41.29 -18.34
CA ASP A 164 26.47 41.09 -18.47
C ASP A 164 26.86 40.48 -19.82
N GLY A 165 25.93 40.32 -20.77
CA GLY A 165 26.16 39.83 -22.14
C GLY A 165 26.44 38.33 -22.28
N GLY A 166 26.12 37.54 -21.23
CA GLY A 166 26.21 36.08 -21.24
C GLY A 166 24.97 35.44 -21.86
N ALA A 167 25.13 34.31 -22.56
CA ALA A 167 24.02 33.51 -23.04
C ALA A 167 23.28 32.87 -21.84
N PRO A 168 21.92 32.81 -21.84
CA PRO A 168 21.18 32.18 -20.77
C PRO A 168 21.51 30.69 -20.70
N ALA A 169 21.88 30.19 -19.51
CA ALA A 169 21.99 28.77 -19.27
C ALA A 169 20.58 28.14 -19.39
N ALA A 170 20.45 27.14 -20.28
CA ALA A 170 19.22 26.41 -20.42
C ALA A 170 18.90 25.71 -19.08
N ALA A 171 17.68 25.91 -18.57
CA ALA A 171 17.17 25.19 -17.41
C ALA A 171 16.94 23.73 -17.86
N GLU A 172 17.70 22.77 -17.28
CA GLU A 172 17.33 21.34 -17.24
C GLU A 172 16.47 21.05 -16.00
#